data_947320e304e05d525b31a56d39b082ee
#
_entry.id   947320e304e05d525b31a56d39b082ee
#
_cell.length_a   1.000
_cell.length_b   1.000
_cell.length_c   1.000
_cell.angle_alpha   90.00
_cell.angle_beta   90.00
_cell.angle_gamma   90.00
#
_symmetry.space_group_name_H-M   'P 1'
#
loop_
_entity.id
_entity.type
_entity.pdbx_description
1 polymer ?
#
loop_
_entity_poly.entity_id
_entity_poly.type
_entity_poly.pdbx_seq_one_letter_code
_entity_poly.pdbx_strand_id
1 'polypeptide(L)'
;MTDIEEPLSQSRAGFVEEVDAATDDTDGPVVAHVTAELPNVTPLTAYAALSGQSDYGFLLESAEKTPSSDPAGAFAPEHATTDRHARFSFVGYDPDAVVTVDPDGVEIDRLGGWAAEYAGGVGEAAKDAEAADDEAADPDVLDRLRGAFPTLPRVGFPTDDRQQLRGGLVGFLAYDAVYDLWLSEVGVERPETDTPDAQFVLTTKTLSFDHARSSVSLVLTPVIAPGDDPGAVYDDLQAEADGVAATLAAASAPETGGFVRTSESAGPKDEYEAAVRATKEHVLDGDIYQGVISRVRELRGEIDPVGLYEALREINPSPYMYLLRHDDRHIVGASPETLVSVTGDRIVSNPIAGTCPRGTSPVEDRRLAGEMLADGKERAEHTMLVDLARNDVRRVSAPGSVRVEEFMNVLKYSHVQHIESTVTGTLAGSENGANAGTTASEKGADAFDATRATFPAGTLTGAPKVRAMEIIDELETVPRGVYGGGVGYYSWSGDADFAIVIRTATIAHDGDEDVVSIRAGAGIVADSDPESEYEETEQKMDGVLSAIERIEADRDGAEDASEGGTESDDRATESGQQAASEEVLR
;
A
#
# COMPACT_ATOMS: atom_id res chain seq x y z
N MET A 1 -34.17 16.75 -9.87
CA MET A 1 -33.96 15.62 -10.75
C MET A 1 -33.49 16.23 -12.07
N THR A 2 -32.21 16.39 -12.22
CA THR A 2 -31.58 16.69 -13.52
C THR A 2 -31.33 15.33 -14.15
N ASP A 3 -31.92 15.09 -15.29
CA ASP A 3 -31.67 13.91 -16.09
C ASP A 3 -30.16 13.85 -16.38
N ILE A 4 -29.47 12.88 -15.80
CA ILE A 4 -28.11 12.52 -16.21
C ILE A 4 -28.33 11.67 -17.46
N GLU A 5 -28.21 12.31 -18.63
CA GLU A 5 -28.52 11.68 -19.91
C GLU A 5 -27.49 10.64 -20.37
N GLU A 6 -26.32 10.52 -19.77
CA GLU A 6 -25.36 9.42 -19.99
C GLU A 6 -24.46 9.29 -18.74
N PRO A 7 -24.62 8.25 -17.90
CA PRO A 7 -23.82 8.09 -16.68
C PRO A 7 -22.37 7.70 -16.96
N LEU A 8 -22.07 7.11 -18.11
CA LEU A 8 -20.73 6.71 -18.51
C LEU A 8 -19.99 7.80 -19.28
N SER A 9 -18.67 7.80 -19.22
CA SER A 9 -17.78 8.81 -19.82
C SER A 9 -17.82 8.88 -21.35
N GLN A 10 -18.42 7.88 -22.00
CA GLN A 10 -18.61 7.85 -23.45
C GLN A 10 -19.97 7.25 -23.80
N SER A 11 -20.47 7.56 -25.00
CA SER A 11 -21.72 7.02 -25.49
C SER A 11 -21.59 5.55 -25.90
N ARG A 12 -22.71 4.81 -25.83
CA ARG A 12 -22.77 3.41 -26.28
C ARG A 12 -22.25 3.20 -27.70
N ALA A 13 -22.61 4.09 -28.63
CA ALA A 13 -22.15 4.00 -30.01
C ALA A 13 -20.65 4.24 -30.17
N GLY A 14 -20.09 5.20 -29.44
CA GLY A 14 -18.64 5.47 -29.42
C GLY A 14 -17.85 4.29 -28.85
N PHE A 15 -18.32 3.71 -27.73
CA PHE A 15 -17.70 2.54 -27.12
C PHE A 15 -17.65 1.35 -28.08
N VAL A 16 -18.80 1.04 -28.71
CA VAL A 16 -18.88 -0.08 -29.68
C VAL A 16 -17.91 0.14 -30.84
N GLU A 17 -17.89 1.36 -31.44
CA GLU A 17 -17.01 1.66 -32.57
C GLU A 17 -15.54 1.51 -32.22
N GLU A 18 -15.11 2.00 -31.04
CA GLU A 18 -13.71 1.91 -30.60
C GLU A 18 -13.28 0.47 -30.28
N VAL A 19 -14.16 -0.31 -29.62
CA VAL A 19 -13.86 -1.70 -29.24
C VAL A 19 -13.84 -2.60 -30.49
N ASP A 20 -14.84 -2.49 -31.39
CA ASP A 20 -14.85 -3.26 -32.62
C ASP A 20 -13.61 -3.00 -33.48
N ALA A 21 -13.21 -1.74 -33.63
CA ALA A 21 -12.00 -1.38 -34.36
C ALA A 21 -10.73 -1.98 -33.73
N ALA A 22 -10.63 -2.01 -32.41
CA ALA A 22 -9.46 -2.52 -31.71
C ALA A 22 -9.39 -4.05 -31.72
N THR A 23 -10.51 -4.75 -31.56
CA THR A 23 -10.58 -6.21 -31.64
C THR A 23 -10.32 -6.73 -33.05
N ASP A 24 -10.79 -6.02 -34.09
CA ASP A 24 -10.52 -6.34 -35.50
C ASP A 24 -9.02 -6.15 -35.84
N ASP A 25 -8.35 -5.15 -35.28
CA ASP A 25 -6.92 -4.85 -35.54
C ASP A 25 -6.00 -5.85 -34.85
N THR A 26 -6.36 -6.34 -33.67
CA THR A 26 -5.51 -7.20 -32.83
C THR A 26 -5.78 -8.70 -33.01
N ASP A 27 -6.93 -9.09 -33.56
CA ASP A 27 -7.43 -10.48 -33.61
C ASP A 27 -7.37 -11.18 -32.21
N GLY A 28 -7.57 -10.39 -31.14
CA GLY A 28 -7.46 -10.82 -29.74
C GLY A 28 -8.28 -9.98 -28.78
N PRO A 29 -8.34 -10.36 -27.48
CA PRO A 29 -9.06 -9.60 -26.48
C PRO A 29 -8.39 -8.24 -26.22
N VAL A 30 -9.20 -7.26 -25.85
CA VAL A 30 -8.77 -5.91 -25.49
C VAL A 30 -9.29 -5.55 -24.10
N VAL A 31 -8.59 -4.66 -23.40
CA VAL A 31 -9.10 -4.04 -22.17
C VAL A 31 -9.59 -2.63 -22.50
N ALA A 32 -10.86 -2.36 -22.21
CA ALA A 32 -11.44 -1.04 -22.40
C ALA A 32 -11.45 -0.25 -21.09
N HIS A 33 -11.47 1.09 -21.17
CA HIS A 33 -11.55 1.95 -20.00
C HIS A 33 -12.76 2.89 -20.12
N VAL A 34 -13.65 2.81 -19.14
CA VAL A 34 -14.84 3.65 -19.04
C VAL A 34 -14.96 4.16 -17.60
N THR A 35 -15.46 5.38 -17.40
CA THR A 35 -15.71 5.92 -16.06
C THR A 35 -17.15 6.39 -15.92
N ALA A 36 -17.68 6.33 -14.68
CA ALA A 36 -18.95 6.94 -14.30
C ALA A 36 -18.76 7.86 -13.12
N GLU A 37 -19.44 9.02 -13.10
CA GLU A 37 -19.47 9.88 -11.93
C GLU A 37 -20.40 9.29 -10.87
N LEU A 38 -19.96 9.32 -9.60
CA LEU A 38 -20.67 8.76 -8.47
C LEU A 38 -21.03 9.83 -7.42
N PRO A 39 -22.03 9.55 -6.55
CA PRO A 39 -22.29 10.37 -5.37
C PRO A 39 -21.05 10.56 -4.52
N ASN A 40 -20.86 11.76 -3.99
CA ASN A 40 -19.70 12.09 -3.15
C ASN A 40 -19.91 11.51 -1.74
N VAL A 41 -19.10 10.52 -1.39
CA VAL A 41 -19.00 9.88 -0.08
C VAL A 41 -17.53 9.79 0.33
N THR A 42 -17.24 9.45 1.59
CA THR A 42 -15.84 9.20 2.01
C THR A 42 -15.36 7.84 1.50
N PRO A 43 -14.04 7.64 1.28
CA PRO A 43 -13.50 6.33 0.88
C PRO A 43 -13.89 5.20 1.83
N LEU A 44 -13.83 5.45 3.16
CA LEU A 44 -14.22 4.47 4.17
C LEU A 44 -15.72 4.12 4.10
N THR A 45 -16.59 5.12 3.88
CA THR A 45 -18.03 4.87 3.70
C THR A 45 -18.29 4.02 2.46
N ALA A 46 -17.60 4.31 1.35
CA ALA A 46 -17.73 3.52 0.13
C ALA A 46 -17.24 2.08 0.31
N TYR A 47 -16.08 1.91 0.94
CA TYR A 47 -15.54 0.59 1.27
C TYR A 47 -16.53 -0.23 2.10
N ALA A 48 -17.03 0.33 3.20
CA ALA A 48 -17.97 -0.37 4.08
C ALA A 48 -19.29 -0.73 3.35
N ALA A 49 -19.80 0.15 2.49
CA ALA A 49 -21.03 -0.09 1.75
C ALA A 49 -20.90 -1.18 0.68
N LEU A 50 -19.70 -1.42 0.16
CA LEU A 50 -19.45 -2.37 -0.92
C LEU A 50 -18.76 -3.66 -0.47
N SER A 51 -18.12 -3.68 0.71
CA SER A 51 -17.33 -4.81 1.21
C SER A 51 -18.12 -6.10 1.43
N GLY A 52 -19.43 -6.04 1.56
CA GLY A 52 -20.28 -7.23 1.72
C GLY A 52 -20.48 -8.04 0.43
N GLN A 53 -19.92 -7.64 -0.70
CA GLN A 53 -20.12 -8.31 -2.00
C GLN A 53 -19.11 -9.43 -2.25
N SER A 54 -17.94 -9.41 -1.57
CA SER A 54 -16.89 -10.41 -1.72
C SER A 54 -16.08 -10.51 -0.42
N ASP A 55 -15.36 -11.62 -0.22
CA ASP A 55 -14.39 -11.81 0.86
C ASP A 55 -13.06 -11.10 0.56
N TYR A 56 -12.94 -10.53 -0.64
CA TYR A 56 -11.77 -9.77 -1.10
C TYR A 56 -12.14 -8.34 -1.42
N GLY A 57 -11.28 -7.41 -1.04
CA GLY A 57 -11.45 -5.99 -1.33
C GLY A 57 -10.32 -5.16 -0.75
N PHE A 58 -10.28 -3.90 -1.15
CA PHE A 58 -9.23 -3.00 -0.68
C PHE A 58 -9.71 -1.57 -0.54
N LEU A 59 -9.06 -0.86 0.38
CA LEU A 59 -9.07 0.59 0.50
C LEU A 59 -7.62 1.05 0.52
N LEU A 60 -7.23 1.83 -0.48
CA LEU A 60 -5.95 2.53 -0.54
C LEU A 60 -6.25 4.02 -0.45
N GLU A 61 -5.80 4.67 0.60
CA GLU A 61 -6.06 6.08 0.83
C GLU A 61 -4.75 6.84 1.01
N SER A 62 -4.66 8.00 0.39
CA SER A 62 -3.57 8.93 0.64
C SER A 62 -4.06 9.99 1.62
N ALA A 63 -3.64 9.88 2.88
CA ALA A 63 -3.99 10.86 3.88
C ALA A 63 -3.16 12.14 3.71
N GLU A 64 -3.80 13.28 3.92
CA GLU A 64 -3.23 14.59 3.67
C GLU A 64 -1.99 14.85 4.54
N LYS A 65 -0.90 15.25 3.90
CA LYS A 65 0.23 15.87 4.62
C LYS A 65 -0.28 17.18 5.23
N THR A 66 -0.01 17.41 6.50
CA THR A 66 -0.36 18.69 7.13
C THR A 66 0.22 19.85 6.30
N PRO A 67 -0.58 20.86 5.91
CA PRO A 67 -0.08 22.00 5.18
C PRO A 67 1.14 22.55 5.88
N SER A 68 2.21 22.81 5.14
CA SER A 68 3.42 23.42 5.70
C SER A 68 3.00 24.63 6.54
N SER A 69 3.40 24.67 7.80
CA SER A 69 3.21 25.84 8.68
C SER A 69 4.05 27.05 8.22
N ASP A 70 4.69 26.96 7.06
CA ASP A 70 5.38 28.05 6.40
C ASP A 70 4.45 28.72 5.37
N PRO A 71 3.76 29.81 5.75
CA PRO A 71 2.79 30.47 4.87
C PRO A 71 3.44 31.13 3.64
N ALA A 72 4.76 31.21 3.59
CA ALA A 72 5.48 31.89 2.52
C ALA A 72 6.16 30.92 1.52
N GLY A 73 6.11 29.58 1.78
CA GLY A 73 6.78 28.62 0.90
C GLY A 73 8.29 28.83 0.79
N ALA A 74 8.92 29.51 1.77
CA ALA A 74 10.31 29.96 1.67
C ALA A 74 11.33 28.83 1.57
N PHE A 75 10.91 27.59 1.84
CA PHE A 75 11.72 26.38 1.71
C PHE A 75 11.09 25.32 0.80
N ALA A 76 9.97 25.62 0.15
CA ALA A 76 9.47 24.76 -0.92
C ALA A 76 10.29 25.09 -2.19
N PRO A 77 10.91 24.10 -2.85
CA PRO A 77 11.43 24.30 -4.20
C PRO A 77 10.34 24.87 -5.10
N GLU A 78 10.68 25.78 -6.02
CA GLU A 78 9.72 26.44 -6.95
C GLU A 78 8.86 25.45 -7.75
N HIS A 79 9.13 24.15 -7.65
CA HIS A 79 8.45 23.04 -8.32
C HIS A 79 7.99 21.92 -7.37
N ALA A 80 8.03 22.10 -6.05
CA ALA A 80 7.42 21.18 -5.11
C ALA A 80 5.90 21.28 -5.27
N THR A 81 5.38 20.54 -6.23
CA THR A 81 3.95 20.35 -6.38
C THR A 81 3.47 19.54 -5.19
N THR A 82 2.66 20.16 -4.34
CA THR A 82 1.89 19.55 -3.24
C THR A 82 0.99 18.40 -3.72
N ASP A 83 0.94 18.13 -5.02
CA ASP A 83 0.11 17.16 -5.71
C ASP A 83 0.68 15.73 -5.75
N ARG A 84 1.90 15.47 -5.23
CA ARG A 84 2.60 14.20 -5.53
C ARG A 84 2.08 12.96 -4.79
N HIS A 85 1.54 13.08 -3.59
CA HIS A 85 1.26 11.91 -2.75
C HIS A 85 -0.11 11.86 -2.06
N ALA A 86 -0.98 12.83 -2.23
CA ALA A 86 -2.25 12.89 -1.48
C ALA A 86 -3.44 13.27 -2.35
N ARG A 87 -3.44 12.85 -3.61
CA ARG A 87 -4.50 13.27 -4.52
C ARG A 87 -5.59 12.25 -4.69
N PHE A 88 -5.23 10.98 -4.80
CA PHE A 88 -6.19 9.92 -5.09
C PHE A 88 -6.29 8.92 -3.97
N SER A 89 -7.50 8.42 -3.73
CA SER A 89 -7.77 7.22 -2.96
C SER A 89 -8.55 6.26 -3.82
N PHE A 90 -8.42 4.95 -3.54
CA PHE A 90 -9.05 3.90 -4.33
C PHE A 90 -9.77 2.91 -3.42
N VAL A 91 -10.94 2.46 -3.86
CA VAL A 91 -11.70 1.38 -3.24
C VAL A 91 -12.01 0.33 -4.29
N GLY A 92 -11.58 -0.91 -4.05
CA GLY A 92 -11.93 -2.05 -4.88
C GLY A 92 -12.89 -2.99 -4.15
N TYR A 93 -13.81 -3.54 -4.90
CA TYR A 93 -14.84 -4.46 -4.43
C TYR A 93 -15.10 -5.51 -5.52
N ASP A 94 -15.62 -6.67 -5.14
CA ASP A 94 -16.03 -7.75 -6.04
C ASP A 94 -15.00 -7.98 -7.19
N PRO A 95 -13.75 -8.37 -6.84
CA PRO A 95 -12.68 -8.56 -7.80
C PRO A 95 -12.95 -9.77 -8.72
N ASP A 96 -12.31 -9.78 -9.89
CA ASP A 96 -12.49 -10.82 -10.90
C ASP A 96 -11.74 -12.13 -10.56
N ALA A 97 -10.59 -12.02 -9.94
CA ALA A 97 -9.77 -13.17 -9.54
C ALA A 97 -8.83 -12.82 -8.38
N VAL A 98 -8.34 -13.85 -7.69
CA VAL A 98 -7.23 -13.77 -6.75
C VAL A 98 -6.05 -14.53 -7.31
N VAL A 99 -4.89 -13.90 -7.31
CA VAL A 99 -3.60 -14.48 -7.72
C VAL A 99 -2.76 -14.64 -6.48
N THR A 100 -2.49 -15.86 -6.09
CA THR A 100 -1.60 -16.22 -4.97
C THR A 100 -0.33 -16.85 -5.52
N VAL A 101 0.82 -16.33 -5.12
CA VAL A 101 2.13 -16.84 -5.50
C VAL A 101 2.80 -17.38 -4.25
N ASP A 102 3.02 -18.69 -4.27
CA ASP A 102 3.75 -19.42 -3.26
C ASP A 102 5.10 -19.90 -3.83
N PRO A 103 6.04 -20.38 -3.01
CA PRO A 103 7.30 -20.94 -3.49
C PRO A 103 7.12 -22.04 -4.53
N ASP A 104 6.05 -22.83 -4.41
CA ASP A 104 5.78 -23.99 -5.25
C ASP A 104 5.05 -23.64 -6.56
N GLY A 105 4.52 -22.40 -6.70
CA GLY A 105 3.82 -22.02 -7.93
C GLY A 105 2.85 -20.85 -7.78
N VAL A 106 1.92 -20.78 -8.73
CA VAL A 106 0.85 -19.77 -8.78
C VAL A 106 -0.50 -20.46 -8.69
N GLU A 107 -1.33 -20.01 -7.79
CA GLU A 107 -2.74 -20.37 -7.72
C GLU A 107 -3.60 -19.18 -8.18
N ILE A 108 -4.62 -19.45 -8.98
CA ILE A 108 -5.55 -18.42 -9.49
C ILE A 108 -6.97 -18.84 -9.22
N ASP A 109 -7.58 -18.18 -8.25
CA ASP A 109 -8.99 -18.33 -7.95
C ASP A 109 -9.82 -17.34 -8.77
N ARG A 110 -10.59 -17.87 -9.73
CA ARG A 110 -11.46 -17.07 -10.58
C ARG A 110 -12.80 -16.87 -9.90
N LEU A 111 -13.09 -15.62 -9.51
CA LEU A 111 -14.32 -15.28 -8.78
C LEU A 111 -15.47 -14.91 -9.72
N GLY A 112 -15.18 -14.51 -10.94
CA GLY A 112 -16.14 -14.05 -11.94
C GLY A 112 -15.79 -12.65 -12.45
N GLY A 113 -16.69 -12.04 -13.23
CA GLY A 113 -16.45 -10.71 -13.77
C GLY A 113 -15.79 -10.71 -15.16
N TRP A 114 -15.36 -9.53 -15.62
CA TRP A 114 -14.96 -9.33 -17.02
C TRP A 114 -13.55 -9.79 -17.36
N ALA A 115 -12.67 -9.98 -16.37
CA ALA A 115 -11.28 -10.36 -16.58
C ALA A 115 -10.92 -11.74 -16.01
N ALA A 116 -11.83 -12.41 -15.31
CA ALA A 116 -11.54 -13.65 -14.58
C ALA A 116 -10.93 -14.77 -15.47
N GLU A 117 -11.44 -14.96 -16.70
CA GLU A 117 -10.97 -16.00 -17.61
C GLU A 117 -9.57 -15.70 -18.17
N TYR A 118 -9.14 -14.44 -18.11
CA TYR A 118 -7.84 -13.98 -18.64
C TYR A 118 -6.75 -13.95 -17.59
N ALA A 119 -7.06 -14.11 -16.31
CA ALA A 119 -6.07 -14.30 -15.27
C ALA A 119 -5.25 -15.57 -15.56
N GLY A 120 -3.92 -15.43 -15.57
CA GLY A 120 -3.00 -16.50 -16.00
C GLY A 120 -2.56 -16.43 -17.47
N GLY A 121 -2.89 -15.34 -18.17
CA GLY A 121 -2.48 -15.06 -19.54
C GLY A 121 -3.49 -15.45 -20.62
N VAL A 122 -3.25 -15.01 -21.87
CA VAL A 122 -4.13 -15.21 -23.02
C VAL A 122 -3.50 -16.24 -23.98
N GLY A 123 -4.21 -17.34 -24.28
CA GLY A 123 -3.90 -18.27 -25.35
C GLY A 123 -2.69 -19.19 -25.10
N GLU A 124 -1.97 -19.57 -26.20
CA GLU A 124 -0.85 -20.53 -26.16
C GLU A 124 0.35 -20.05 -25.33
N ALA A 125 0.47 -18.75 -25.02
CA ALA A 125 1.53 -18.21 -24.18
C ALA A 125 1.54 -18.78 -22.74
N ALA A 126 0.39 -19.21 -22.23
CA ALA A 126 0.31 -19.94 -20.97
C ALA A 126 0.87 -21.37 -21.06
N LYS A 127 0.89 -21.95 -22.27
CA LYS A 127 1.46 -23.30 -22.52
C LYS A 127 2.94 -23.25 -22.87
N ASP A 128 3.40 -22.14 -23.45
CA ASP A 128 4.81 -21.96 -23.81
C ASP A 128 5.67 -21.62 -22.58
N ALA A 129 5.07 -21.10 -21.51
CA ALA A 129 5.74 -20.92 -20.21
C ALA A 129 6.05 -22.28 -19.52
N GLU A 130 5.25 -23.33 -19.78
CA GLU A 130 5.52 -24.71 -19.33
C GLU A 130 6.53 -25.45 -20.25
N ALA A 131 6.83 -24.90 -21.42
CA ALA A 131 7.65 -25.56 -22.46
C ALA A 131 8.96 -24.83 -22.79
N ALA A 132 9.33 -23.80 -22.02
CA ALA A 132 10.60 -23.08 -22.23
C ALA A 132 11.81 -23.93 -21.84
N ASP A 133 12.81 -23.88 -22.71
CA ASP A 133 14.05 -24.65 -22.71
C ASP A 133 14.69 -24.88 -21.31
N ASP A 134 15.26 -26.06 -21.13
CA ASP A 134 16.06 -26.58 -20.00
C ASP A 134 17.26 -25.68 -19.54
N GLU A 135 17.44 -24.46 -20.07
CA GLU A 135 18.50 -23.51 -19.70
C GLU A 135 17.98 -22.14 -19.19
N ALA A 136 16.66 -21.90 -19.16
CA ALA A 136 16.11 -20.70 -18.53
C ALA A 136 16.06 -20.89 -17.01
N ALA A 137 16.46 -19.86 -16.24
CA ALA A 137 16.28 -19.86 -14.78
C ALA A 137 14.79 -20.02 -14.45
N ASP A 138 14.47 -20.74 -13.38
CA ASP A 138 13.10 -20.86 -12.91
C ASP A 138 12.51 -19.46 -12.69
N PRO A 139 11.23 -19.23 -13.09
CA PRO A 139 10.60 -17.94 -12.94
C PRO A 139 10.46 -17.58 -11.45
N ASP A 140 10.90 -16.39 -11.08
CA ASP A 140 10.75 -15.89 -9.70
C ASP A 140 9.30 -15.41 -9.42
N VAL A 141 9.04 -15.02 -8.17
CA VAL A 141 7.71 -14.56 -7.71
C VAL A 141 7.14 -13.44 -8.59
N LEU A 142 7.98 -12.49 -9.06
CA LEU A 142 7.52 -11.38 -9.89
C LEU A 142 7.33 -11.79 -11.35
N ASP A 143 8.08 -12.76 -11.86
CA ASP A 143 7.84 -13.34 -13.17
C ASP A 143 6.53 -14.15 -13.19
N ARG A 144 6.26 -14.92 -12.12
CA ARG A 144 4.99 -15.63 -11.92
C ARG A 144 3.82 -14.67 -11.84
N LEU A 145 3.93 -13.60 -11.05
CA LEU A 145 2.89 -12.58 -10.91
C LEU A 145 2.64 -11.83 -12.23
N ARG A 146 3.72 -11.47 -12.97
CA ARG A 146 3.64 -10.88 -14.30
C ARG A 146 2.92 -11.82 -15.28
N GLY A 147 3.21 -13.12 -15.22
CA GLY A 147 2.57 -14.14 -16.05
C GLY A 147 1.07 -14.29 -15.75
N ALA A 148 0.65 -14.04 -14.51
CA ALA A 148 -0.74 -14.06 -14.11
C ALA A 148 -1.52 -12.79 -14.51
N PHE A 149 -0.83 -11.69 -14.79
CA PHE A 149 -1.44 -10.42 -15.22
C PHE A 149 -1.49 -10.33 -16.75
N PRO A 150 -2.70 -10.38 -17.37
CA PRO A 150 -2.80 -10.42 -18.82
C PRO A 150 -2.34 -9.10 -19.45
N THR A 151 -1.44 -9.20 -20.42
CA THR A 151 -1.01 -8.06 -21.24
C THR A 151 -1.93 -7.91 -22.43
N LEU A 152 -2.80 -6.89 -22.42
CA LEU A 152 -3.84 -6.66 -23.41
C LEU A 152 -3.70 -5.30 -24.09
N PRO A 153 -4.08 -5.18 -25.38
CA PRO A 153 -4.24 -3.87 -26.03
C PRO A 153 -5.30 -3.03 -25.30
N ARG A 154 -5.04 -1.74 -25.16
CA ARG A 154 -5.84 -0.81 -24.37
C ARG A 154 -6.71 0.06 -25.25
N VAL A 155 -7.99 0.23 -24.88
CA VAL A 155 -8.99 1.03 -25.58
C VAL A 155 -9.57 2.08 -24.62
N GLY A 156 -9.63 3.34 -25.05
CA GLY A 156 -10.24 4.41 -24.28
C GLY A 156 -9.44 4.87 -23.05
N PHE A 157 -8.21 4.38 -22.83
CA PHE A 157 -7.38 4.81 -21.71
C PHE A 157 -6.94 6.26 -21.88
N PRO A 158 -7.01 7.07 -20.81
CA PRO A 158 -6.48 8.42 -20.82
C PRO A 158 -4.96 8.45 -21.11
N THR A 159 -4.52 9.47 -21.84
CA THR A 159 -3.11 9.68 -22.19
C THR A 159 -2.44 10.71 -21.26
N ASP A 160 -3.02 10.98 -20.10
CA ASP A 160 -2.43 11.88 -19.13
C ASP A 160 -1.25 11.22 -18.39
N ASP A 161 -0.24 12.01 -18.01
CA ASP A 161 0.96 11.55 -17.29
C ASP A 161 0.70 11.39 -15.78
N ARG A 162 -0.56 11.10 -15.38
CA ARG A 162 -0.93 11.00 -13.97
C ARG A 162 -1.01 9.56 -13.55
N GLN A 163 -0.27 9.24 -12.52
CA GLN A 163 -0.36 7.94 -11.86
C GLN A 163 -1.75 7.75 -11.26
N GLN A 164 -2.42 6.70 -11.69
CA GLN A 164 -3.73 6.28 -11.20
C GLN A 164 -3.89 4.76 -11.32
N LEU A 165 -4.60 4.18 -10.37
CA LEU A 165 -5.12 2.82 -10.52
C LEU A 165 -6.30 2.85 -11.51
N ARG A 166 -6.11 2.22 -12.66
CA ARG A 166 -7.12 2.07 -13.71
C ARG A 166 -7.42 0.59 -13.91
N GLY A 167 -7.87 -0.07 -12.83
CA GLY A 167 -7.96 -1.52 -12.75
C GLY A 167 -6.59 -2.20 -12.78
N GLY A 168 -6.55 -3.51 -12.63
CA GLY A 168 -5.34 -4.30 -12.61
C GLY A 168 -5.18 -5.13 -11.35
N LEU A 169 -3.95 -5.36 -10.91
CA LEU A 169 -3.62 -6.13 -9.71
C LEU A 169 -3.44 -5.21 -8.51
N VAL A 170 -4.10 -5.52 -7.38
CA VAL A 170 -3.94 -4.82 -6.10
C VAL A 170 -3.72 -5.83 -4.99
N GLY A 171 -2.70 -5.63 -4.15
CA GLY A 171 -2.39 -6.58 -3.09
C GLY A 171 -1.07 -6.33 -2.41
N PHE A 172 -0.42 -7.41 -2.00
CA PHE A 172 0.85 -7.35 -1.30
C PHE A 172 1.89 -8.31 -1.86
N LEU A 173 3.15 -7.90 -1.74
CA LEU A 173 4.36 -8.72 -1.90
C LEU A 173 4.97 -8.87 -0.50
N ALA A 174 5.03 -10.09 0.03
CA ALA A 174 5.60 -10.36 1.34
C ALA A 174 7.13 -10.17 1.33
N TYR A 175 7.71 -9.78 2.48
CA TYR A 175 9.17 -9.73 2.60
C TYR A 175 9.80 -11.09 2.29
N ASP A 176 9.15 -12.18 2.69
CA ASP A 176 9.68 -13.54 2.54
C ASP A 176 9.88 -13.95 1.06
N ALA A 177 9.38 -13.20 0.10
CA ALA A 177 9.75 -13.31 -1.31
C ALA A 177 11.26 -13.10 -1.57
N VAL A 178 12.02 -12.55 -0.61
CA VAL A 178 13.49 -12.42 -0.71
C VAL A 178 14.20 -13.76 -0.85
N TYR A 179 13.61 -14.84 -0.32
CA TYR A 179 14.19 -16.19 -0.45
C TYR A 179 14.19 -16.66 -1.90
N ASP A 180 13.17 -16.32 -2.66
CA ASP A 180 13.09 -16.60 -4.10
C ASP A 180 13.93 -15.62 -4.92
N LEU A 181 13.82 -14.31 -4.63
CA LEU A 181 14.44 -13.25 -5.43
C LEU A 181 15.95 -13.09 -5.23
N TRP A 182 16.48 -13.40 -4.02
CA TRP A 182 17.86 -13.04 -3.66
C TRP A 182 18.62 -14.12 -2.88
N LEU A 183 17.99 -14.77 -1.91
CA LEU A 183 18.67 -15.61 -0.94
C LEU A 183 18.92 -17.03 -1.44
N SER A 184 18.13 -17.53 -2.39
CA SER A 184 18.38 -18.80 -3.08
C SER A 184 19.73 -18.82 -3.78
N GLU A 185 20.16 -17.70 -4.39
CA GLU A 185 21.45 -17.59 -5.07
C GLU A 185 22.66 -17.76 -4.13
N VAL A 186 22.49 -17.43 -2.84
CA VAL A 186 23.53 -17.56 -1.80
C VAL A 186 23.34 -18.79 -0.92
N GLY A 187 22.34 -19.62 -1.22
CA GLY A 187 22.12 -20.93 -0.58
C GLY A 187 21.47 -20.86 0.80
N VAL A 188 20.74 -19.80 1.12
CA VAL A 188 19.92 -19.70 2.34
C VAL A 188 18.61 -20.45 2.13
N GLU A 189 18.30 -21.35 3.06
CA GLU A 189 17.05 -22.12 3.02
C GLU A 189 15.89 -21.28 3.53
N ARG A 190 14.75 -21.37 2.86
CA ARG A 190 13.53 -20.65 3.23
C ARG A 190 12.91 -21.27 4.50
N PRO A 191 12.53 -20.46 5.52
CA PRO A 191 11.76 -20.94 6.65
C PRO A 191 10.31 -21.27 6.24
N GLU A 192 9.67 -22.15 7.01
CA GLU A 192 8.23 -22.39 6.86
C GLU A 192 7.43 -21.16 7.26
N THR A 193 6.44 -20.78 6.45
CA THR A 193 5.55 -19.63 6.68
C THR A 193 4.17 -19.92 6.10
N ASP A 194 3.13 -19.40 6.75
CA ASP A 194 1.75 -19.45 6.25
C ASP A 194 1.40 -18.23 5.38
N THR A 195 2.35 -17.31 5.19
CA THR A 195 2.16 -16.12 4.36
C THR A 195 2.68 -16.40 2.94
N PRO A 196 1.84 -16.27 1.90
CA PRO A 196 2.29 -16.41 0.52
C PRO A 196 3.30 -15.32 0.16
N ASP A 197 4.16 -15.58 -0.83
CA ASP A 197 5.13 -14.59 -1.34
C ASP A 197 4.45 -13.35 -1.90
N ALA A 198 3.33 -13.55 -2.58
CA ALA A 198 2.49 -12.46 -3.07
C ALA A 198 1.03 -12.90 -3.13
N GLN A 199 0.12 -11.98 -2.84
CA GLN A 199 -1.30 -12.18 -3.07
C GLN A 199 -1.93 -10.90 -3.58
N PHE A 200 -2.55 -10.98 -4.76
CA PHE A 200 -3.15 -9.85 -5.45
C PHE A 200 -4.55 -10.19 -5.95
N VAL A 201 -5.46 -9.24 -5.83
CA VAL A 201 -6.75 -9.32 -6.51
C VAL A 201 -6.64 -8.69 -7.89
N LEU A 202 -7.19 -9.34 -8.91
CA LEU A 202 -7.40 -8.76 -10.24
C LEU A 202 -8.74 -8.03 -10.21
N THR A 203 -8.73 -6.73 -10.49
CA THR A 203 -9.93 -5.91 -10.42
C THR A 203 -10.19 -5.16 -11.72
N THR A 204 -11.44 -5.19 -12.16
CA THR A 204 -11.96 -4.38 -13.26
C THR A 204 -12.91 -3.29 -12.77
N LYS A 205 -13.17 -3.23 -11.46
CA LYS A 205 -14.09 -2.30 -10.79
C LYS A 205 -13.36 -1.59 -9.67
N THR A 206 -13.15 -0.29 -9.82
CA THR A 206 -12.42 0.51 -8.81
C THR A 206 -13.06 1.89 -8.66
N LEU A 207 -13.38 2.29 -7.44
CA LEU A 207 -13.74 3.68 -7.16
C LEU A 207 -12.45 4.51 -7.02
N SER A 208 -12.41 5.63 -7.72
CA SER A 208 -11.33 6.62 -7.65
C SER A 208 -11.85 7.92 -7.05
N PHE A 209 -11.23 8.36 -5.97
CA PHE A 209 -11.53 9.60 -5.25
C PHE A 209 -10.46 10.65 -5.60
N ASP A 210 -10.82 11.69 -6.36
CA ASP A 210 -9.94 12.84 -6.62
C ASP A 210 -10.17 13.91 -5.54
N HIS A 211 -9.32 13.93 -4.52
CA HIS A 211 -9.43 14.88 -3.40
C HIS A 211 -9.26 16.35 -3.84
N ALA A 212 -8.48 16.60 -4.90
CA ALA A 212 -8.30 17.95 -5.42
C ALA A 212 -9.54 18.50 -6.13
N ARG A 213 -10.37 17.62 -6.70
CA ARG A 213 -11.63 17.98 -7.37
C ARG A 213 -12.85 17.71 -6.52
N SER A 214 -12.69 17.01 -5.38
CA SER A 214 -13.79 16.53 -4.54
C SER A 214 -14.81 15.72 -5.35
N SER A 215 -14.32 14.84 -6.24
CA SER A 215 -15.15 13.98 -7.09
C SER A 215 -14.85 12.51 -6.86
N VAL A 216 -15.86 11.68 -7.03
CA VAL A 216 -15.79 10.21 -6.96
C VAL A 216 -16.20 9.67 -8.33
N SER A 217 -15.38 8.77 -8.86
CA SER A 217 -15.65 8.11 -10.14
C SER A 217 -15.51 6.61 -10.00
N LEU A 218 -16.39 5.85 -10.62
CA LEU A 218 -16.21 4.43 -10.85
C LEU A 218 -15.37 4.26 -12.11
N VAL A 219 -14.26 3.58 -12.00
CA VAL A 219 -13.41 3.14 -13.11
C VAL A 219 -13.75 1.71 -13.44
N LEU A 220 -14.14 1.45 -14.67
CA LEU A 220 -14.52 0.16 -15.21
C LEU A 220 -13.55 -0.22 -16.34
N THR A 221 -12.95 -1.41 -16.24
CA THR A 221 -11.94 -1.87 -17.20
C THR A 221 -12.26 -3.29 -17.70
N PRO A 222 -13.40 -3.48 -18.42
CA PRO A 222 -13.77 -4.79 -18.93
C PRO A 222 -12.77 -5.32 -19.95
N VAL A 223 -12.53 -6.63 -19.91
CA VAL A 223 -11.83 -7.34 -20.98
C VAL A 223 -12.87 -7.87 -21.95
N ILE A 224 -12.70 -7.58 -23.24
CA ILE A 224 -13.66 -7.90 -24.31
C ILE A 224 -12.95 -8.74 -25.36
N ALA A 225 -13.46 -9.95 -25.60
CA ALA A 225 -12.90 -10.87 -26.59
C ALA A 225 -13.48 -10.63 -27.99
N PRO A 226 -12.75 -11.06 -29.06
CA PRO A 226 -13.32 -11.12 -30.38
C PRO A 226 -14.57 -12.00 -30.39
N GLY A 227 -15.72 -11.42 -30.81
CA GLY A 227 -16.98 -12.10 -30.86
C GLY A 227 -17.94 -11.84 -29.69
N ASP A 228 -17.48 -11.18 -28.64
CA ASP A 228 -18.38 -10.58 -27.65
C ASP A 228 -19.22 -9.48 -28.31
N ASP A 229 -20.38 -9.17 -27.73
CA ASP A 229 -21.18 -8.01 -28.13
C ASP A 229 -20.80 -6.79 -27.31
N PRO A 230 -20.00 -5.84 -27.84
CA PRO A 230 -19.58 -4.66 -27.06
C PRO A 230 -20.76 -3.83 -26.58
N GLY A 231 -21.89 -3.90 -27.29
CA GLY A 231 -23.11 -3.22 -26.88
C GLY A 231 -23.74 -3.83 -25.63
N ALA A 232 -23.72 -5.16 -25.50
CA ALA A 232 -24.17 -5.84 -24.29
C ALA A 232 -23.24 -5.55 -23.11
N VAL A 233 -21.93 -5.57 -23.35
CA VAL A 233 -20.94 -5.18 -22.32
C VAL A 233 -21.19 -3.75 -21.83
N TYR A 234 -21.43 -2.81 -22.73
CA TYR A 234 -21.76 -1.42 -22.34
C TYR A 234 -23.02 -1.34 -21.48
N ASP A 235 -24.07 -2.10 -21.85
CA ASP A 235 -25.31 -2.12 -21.08
C ASP A 235 -25.10 -2.70 -19.67
N ASP A 236 -24.21 -3.70 -19.51
CA ASP A 236 -23.80 -4.27 -18.22
C ASP A 236 -22.97 -3.26 -17.39
N LEU A 237 -22.04 -2.53 -18.03
CA LEU A 237 -21.26 -1.47 -17.37
C LEU A 237 -22.16 -0.35 -16.82
N GLN A 238 -23.19 0.02 -17.58
CA GLN A 238 -24.15 1.01 -17.13
C GLN A 238 -24.99 0.50 -15.95
N ALA A 239 -25.43 -0.75 -16.00
CA ALA A 239 -26.16 -1.36 -14.89
C ALA A 239 -25.34 -1.44 -13.61
N GLU A 240 -24.05 -1.77 -13.73
CA GLU A 240 -23.09 -1.75 -12.60
C GLU A 240 -22.95 -0.34 -12.01
N ALA A 241 -22.73 0.67 -12.87
CA ALA A 241 -22.60 2.07 -12.44
C ALA A 241 -23.85 2.57 -11.72
N ASP A 242 -25.03 2.26 -12.24
CA ASP A 242 -26.31 2.62 -11.61
C ASP A 242 -26.49 1.93 -10.26
N GLY A 243 -26.11 0.64 -10.14
CA GLY A 243 -26.15 -0.14 -8.90
C GLY A 243 -25.25 0.43 -7.82
N VAL A 244 -23.99 0.73 -8.18
CA VAL A 244 -23.03 1.34 -7.26
C VAL A 244 -23.49 2.74 -6.85
N ALA A 245 -23.95 3.57 -7.78
CA ALA A 245 -24.46 4.90 -7.47
C ALA A 245 -25.64 4.85 -6.49
N ALA A 246 -26.57 3.90 -6.66
CA ALA A 246 -27.69 3.70 -5.75
C ALA A 246 -27.24 3.25 -4.35
N THR A 247 -26.26 2.33 -4.29
CA THR A 247 -25.67 1.85 -3.03
C THR A 247 -25.01 2.99 -2.28
N LEU A 248 -24.17 3.79 -2.94
CA LEU A 248 -23.48 4.92 -2.32
C LEU A 248 -24.44 6.04 -1.91
N ALA A 249 -25.50 6.29 -2.69
CA ALA A 249 -26.50 7.29 -2.33
C ALA A 249 -27.29 6.91 -1.06
N ALA A 250 -27.38 5.64 -0.73
CA ALA A 250 -28.03 5.13 0.48
C ALA A 250 -27.04 4.90 1.64
N ALA A 251 -25.73 4.98 1.38
CA ALA A 251 -24.69 4.69 2.37
C ALA A 251 -24.62 5.75 3.47
N SER A 252 -24.28 5.30 4.66
CA SER A 252 -23.92 6.13 5.83
C SER A 252 -22.54 5.74 6.31
N ALA A 253 -21.94 6.59 7.15
CA ALA A 253 -20.69 6.22 7.83
C ALA A 253 -20.86 4.86 8.53
N PRO A 254 -19.87 3.96 8.43
CA PRO A 254 -19.96 2.64 9.05
C PRO A 254 -20.06 2.78 10.59
N GLU A 255 -20.80 1.88 11.20
CA GLU A 255 -20.70 1.65 12.62
C GLU A 255 -19.50 0.70 12.83
N THR A 256 -18.42 1.23 13.39
CA THR A 256 -17.19 0.47 13.58
C THR A 256 -17.21 -0.26 14.92
N GLY A 257 -16.69 -1.49 14.92
CA GLY A 257 -16.51 -2.30 16.11
C GLY A 257 -15.25 -1.94 16.88
N GLY A 258 -15.01 -2.68 17.96
CA GLY A 258 -13.87 -2.49 18.83
C GLY A 258 -12.90 -3.68 18.79
N PHE A 259 -12.09 -3.79 19.84
CA PHE A 259 -11.20 -4.92 20.10
C PHE A 259 -11.45 -5.50 21.49
N VAL A 260 -11.63 -6.81 21.56
CA VAL A 260 -11.69 -7.56 22.82
C VAL A 260 -10.43 -8.40 22.95
N ARG A 261 -9.45 -7.86 23.66
CA ARG A 261 -8.15 -8.51 23.84
C ARG A 261 -8.27 -9.66 24.85
N THR A 262 -7.75 -10.82 24.49
CA THR A 262 -7.65 -12.01 25.37
C THR A 262 -6.22 -12.21 25.87
N SER A 263 -5.22 -11.96 25.04
CA SER A 263 -3.80 -12.08 25.43
C SER A 263 -2.89 -11.19 24.59
N GLU A 264 -1.65 -11.04 25.07
CA GLU A 264 -0.61 -10.29 24.38
C GLU A 264 0.76 -10.94 24.60
N SER A 265 1.61 -10.96 23.57
CA SER A 265 2.99 -11.41 23.61
C SER A 265 3.89 -10.44 22.85
N ALA A 266 5.00 -10.03 23.45
CA ALA A 266 5.94 -9.07 22.85
C ALA A 266 7.33 -9.66 22.54
N GLY A 267 7.52 -10.95 22.82
CA GLY A 267 8.86 -11.57 22.80
C GLY A 267 9.78 -11.08 23.92
N PRO A 268 10.85 -11.79 24.20
CA PRO A 268 11.82 -11.40 25.24
C PRO A 268 12.71 -10.23 24.79
N LYS A 269 12.81 -9.17 25.63
CA LYS A 269 13.70 -8.03 25.37
C LYS A 269 15.17 -8.44 25.21
N ASP A 270 15.64 -9.38 26.01
CA ASP A 270 17.03 -9.84 26.02
C ASP A 270 17.43 -10.60 24.75
N GLU A 271 16.49 -11.29 24.08
CA GLU A 271 16.72 -11.93 22.79
C GLU A 271 16.92 -10.88 21.69
N TYR A 272 16.07 -9.86 21.62
CA TYR A 272 16.23 -8.76 20.66
C TYR A 272 17.55 -8.00 20.91
N GLU A 273 17.87 -7.67 22.16
CA GLU A 273 19.13 -7.03 22.49
C GLU A 273 20.36 -7.90 22.13
N ALA A 274 20.23 -9.24 22.22
CA ALA A 274 21.30 -10.14 21.78
C ALA A 274 21.48 -10.10 20.27
N ALA A 275 20.39 -10.08 19.50
CA ALA A 275 20.42 -9.93 18.04
C ALA A 275 21.05 -8.58 17.63
N VAL A 276 20.74 -7.48 18.33
CA VAL A 276 21.39 -6.17 18.11
C VAL A 276 22.89 -6.27 18.34
N ARG A 277 23.35 -6.93 19.43
CA ARG A 277 24.80 -7.10 19.70
C ARG A 277 25.48 -7.92 18.60
N ALA A 278 24.85 -9.00 18.13
CA ALA A 278 25.40 -9.82 17.05
C ALA A 278 25.48 -9.04 15.73
N THR A 279 24.45 -8.27 15.38
CA THR A 279 24.48 -7.38 14.20
C THR A 279 25.60 -6.35 14.28
N LYS A 280 25.86 -5.77 15.47
CA LYS A 280 26.98 -4.85 15.68
C LYS A 280 28.33 -5.53 15.46
N GLU A 281 28.51 -6.80 15.83
CA GLU A 281 29.72 -7.56 15.55
C GLU A 281 29.97 -7.65 14.04
N HIS A 282 28.93 -7.95 13.23
CA HIS A 282 29.01 -7.95 11.77
C HIS A 282 29.37 -6.58 11.19
N VAL A 283 28.83 -5.49 11.77
CA VAL A 283 29.21 -4.13 11.35
C VAL A 283 30.70 -3.85 11.67
N LEU A 284 31.17 -4.22 12.86
CA LEU A 284 32.56 -3.98 13.30
C LEU A 284 33.56 -4.86 12.55
N ASP A 285 33.16 -6.06 12.14
CA ASP A 285 33.98 -6.96 11.33
C ASP A 285 34.02 -6.55 9.85
N GLY A 286 33.12 -5.63 9.44
CA GLY A 286 33.09 -5.06 8.10
C GLY A 286 32.24 -5.87 7.10
N ASP A 287 31.40 -6.78 7.58
CA ASP A 287 30.48 -7.56 6.76
C ASP A 287 29.39 -6.68 6.15
N ILE A 288 28.86 -5.75 6.95
CA ILE A 288 27.80 -4.80 6.58
C ILE A 288 28.11 -3.41 7.15
N TYR A 289 27.51 -2.38 6.58
CA TYR A 289 27.53 -1.02 7.13
C TYR A 289 26.40 -0.79 8.12
N GLN A 290 25.24 -1.40 7.83
CA GLN A 290 24.01 -1.34 8.62
C GLN A 290 23.20 -2.61 8.37
N GLY A 291 22.55 -3.12 9.42
CA GLY A 291 21.53 -4.17 9.33
C GLY A 291 20.28 -3.75 10.09
N VAL A 292 19.08 -4.10 9.57
CA VAL A 292 17.81 -3.78 10.23
C VAL A 292 17.27 -5.04 10.88
N ILE A 293 17.25 -5.07 12.21
CA ILE A 293 16.70 -6.19 12.98
C ILE A 293 15.33 -5.83 13.53
N SER A 294 14.38 -6.74 13.34
CA SER A 294 12.99 -6.53 13.75
C SER A 294 12.55 -7.51 14.85
N ARG A 295 11.44 -7.16 15.49
CA ARG A 295 10.72 -8.03 16.42
C ARG A 295 9.22 -7.88 16.24
N VAL A 296 8.49 -8.90 16.67
CA VAL A 296 7.04 -8.95 16.57
C VAL A 296 6.39 -8.79 17.95
N ARG A 297 5.21 -8.16 17.95
CA ARG A 297 4.25 -8.15 19.05
C ARG A 297 2.95 -8.74 18.54
N GLU A 298 2.38 -9.66 19.25
CA GLU A 298 1.12 -10.33 18.92
C GLU A 298 0.08 -10.05 19.99
N LEU A 299 -1.12 -9.69 19.54
CA LEU A 299 -2.31 -9.58 20.38
C LEU A 299 -3.34 -10.57 19.87
N ARG A 300 -4.08 -11.20 20.79
CA ARG A 300 -5.16 -12.13 20.44
C ARG A 300 -6.49 -11.60 20.94
N GLY A 301 -7.56 -11.92 20.21
CA GLY A 301 -8.91 -11.53 20.58
C GLY A 301 -9.83 -11.40 19.38
N GLU A 302 -10.90 -10.64 19.52
CA GLU A 302 -11.85 -10.34 18.45
C GLU A 302 -11.70 -8.86 18.08
N ILE A 303 -11.31 -8.56 16.83
CA ILE A 303 -11.04 -7.19 16.37
C ILE A 303 -11.87 -6.85 15.13
N ASP A 304 -12.35 -5.60 15.05
CA ASP A 304 -12.90 -5.05 13.81
C ASP A 304 -11.78 -4.35 13.01
N PRO A 305 -11.37 -4.89 11.83
CA PRO A 305 -10.34 -4.28 11.00
C PRO A 305 -10.72 -2.88 10.48
N VAL A 306 -12.02 -2.60 10.28
CA VAL A 306 -12.51 -1.28 9.83
C VAL A 306 -12.38 -0.27 10.96
N GLY A 307 -12.72 -0.66 12.19
CA GLY A 307 -12.52 0.18 13.38
C GLY A 307 -11.04 0.47 13.63
N LEU A 308 -10.17 -0.52 13.48
CA LEU A 308 -8.73 -0.30 13.57
C LEU A 308 -8.23 0.68 12.49
N TYR A 309 -8.69 0.52 11.24
CA TYR A 309 -8.32 1.43 10.15
C TYR A 309 -8.75 2.88 10.46
N GLU A 310 -9.99 3.09 10.90
CA GLU A 310 -10.51 4.42 11.24
C GLU A 310 -9.70 5.06 12.37
N ALA A 311 -9.43 4.33 13.46
CA ALA A 311 -8.63 4.81 14.58
C ALA A 311 -7.19 5.14 14.15
N LEU A 312 -6.55 4.27 13.34
CA LEU A 312 -5.20 4.48 12.84
C LEU A 312 -5.11 5.70 11.92
N ARG A 313 -6.12 5.90 11.06
CA ARG A 313 -6.22 7.06 10.17
C ARG A 313 -6.30 8.38 10.95
N GLU A 314 -6.96 8.38 12.10
CA GLU A 314 -7.04 9.57 12.95
C GLU A 314 -5.78 9.83 13.79
N ILE A 315 -5.17 8.75 14.30
CA ILE A 315 -4.01 8.86 15.19
C ILE A 315 -2.72 9.08 14.40
N ASN A 316 -2.53 8.33 13.30
CA ASN A 316 -1.29 8.34 12.53
C ASN A 316 -1.53 8.42 11.02
N PRO A 317 -2.15 9.51 10.50
CA PRO A 317 -2.36 9.68 9.07
C PRO A 317 -1.02 9.67 8.33
N SER A 318 -0.95 8.90 7.25
CA SER A 318 0.26 8.68 6.46
C SER A 318 -0.03 8.77 4.96
N PRO A 319 0.98 9.00 4.11
CA PRO A 319 0.80 9.06 2.66
C PRO A 319 0.18 7.81 2.05
N TYR A 320 0.45 6.66 2.67
CA TYR A 320 -0.11 5.37 2.27
C TYR A 320 -0.87 4.78 3.44
N MET A 321 -2.18 5.00 3.45
CA MET A 321 -3.11 4.30 4.33
C MET A 321 -3.73 3.16 3.55
N TYR A 322 -3.80 1.97 4.12
CA TYR A 322 -4.41 0.83 3.46
C TYR A 322 -5.15 -0.09 4.41
N LEU A 323 -6.22 -0.67 3.87
CA LEU A 323 -6.95 -1.79 4.42
C LEU A 323 -7.15 -2.80 3.29
N LEU A 324 -6.45 -3.92 3.34
CA LEU A 324 -6.66 -5.03 2.44
C LEU A 324 -7.46 -6.11 3.17
N ARG A 325 -8.46 -6.67 2.50
CA ARG A 325 -9.21 -7.83 2.92
C ARG A 325 -8.95 -8.96 1.94
N HIS A 326 -8.35 -10.02 2.43
CA HIS A 326 -7.96 -11.19 1.67
C HIS A 326 -8.46 -12.44 2.40
N ASP A 327 -9.77 -12.75 2.25
CA ASP A 327 -10.49 -13.82 2.93
C ASP A 327 -10.35 -13.72 4.46
N ASP A 328 -9.60 -14.60 5.08
CA ASP A 328 -9.34 -14.66 6.52
C ASP A 328 -8.20 -13.74 7.01
N ARG A 329 -7.54 -13.03 6.08
CA ARG A 329 -6.43 -12.11 6.39
C ARG A 329 -6.81 -10.66 6.09
N HIS A 330 -6.51 -9.78 7.05
CA HIS A 330 -6.57 -8.34 6.85
C HIS A 330 -5.21 -7.72 7.08
N ILE A 331 -4.88 -6.69 6.28
CA ILE A 331 -3.66 -5.91 6.42
C ILE A 331 -4.07 -4.44 6.57
N VAL A 332 -3.85 -3.88 7.75
CA VAL A 332 -4.23 -2.50 8.11
C VAL A 332 -2.97 -1.70 8.41
N GLY A 333 -2.69 -0.69 7.62
CA GLY A 333 -1.43 0.03 7.77
C GLY A 333 -1.47 1.52 7.42
N ALA A 334 -0.43 2.21 7.90
CA ALA A 334 -0.19 3.64 7.75
C ALA A 334 1.27 3.89 7.41
N SER A 335 1.69 3.53 6.19
CA SER A 335 3.09 3.64 5.77
C SER A 335 3.45 5.06 5.34
N PRO A 336 4.58 5.60 5.80
CA PRO A 336 5.09 6.88 5.34
C PRO A 336 5.95 6.78 4.08
N GLU A 337 6.39 5.58 3.68
CA GLU A 337 7.51 5.40 2.76
C GLU A 337 7.12 4.65 1.49
N THR A 338 7.51 5.22 0.34
CA THR A 338 7.36 4.61 -0.97
C THR A 338 8.45 3.55 -1.18
N LEU A 339 8.06 2.33 -1.53
CA LEU A 339 8.98 1.30 -2.03
C LEU A 339 9.43 1.66 -3.46
N VAL A 340 8.46 1.75 -4.35
CA VAL A 340 8.65 2.12 -5.77
C VAL A 340 7.37 2.67 -6.35
N SER A 341 7.50 3.68 -7.20
CA SER A 341 6.41 4.22 -8.00
C SER A 341 6.86 4.29 -9.45
N VAL A 342 6.01 3.84 -10.37
CA VAL A 342 6.24 3.86 -11.81
C VAL A 342 5.06 4.57 -12.47
N THR A 343 5.36 5.61 -13.25
CA THR A 343 4.36 6.34 -14.04
C THR A 343 4.89 6.46 -15.47
N GLY A 344 4.22 5.79 -16.39
CA GLY A 344 4.73 5.64 -17.74
C GLY A 344 6.10 4.95 -17.74
N ASP A 345 7.16 5.66 -18.11
CA ASP A 345 8.54 5.16 -18.08
C ASP A 345 9.37 5.69 -16.88
N ARG A 346 8.78 6.55 -16.05
CA ARG A 346 9.47 7.17 -14.92
C ARG A 346 9.37 6.31 -13.66
N ILE A 347 10.52 5.96 -13.10
CA ILE A 347 10.64 5.30 -11.80
C ILE A 347 10.94 6.36 -10.74
N VAL A 348 10.33 6.21 -9.56
CA VAL A 348 10.57 7.03 -8.37
C VAL A 348 10.78 6.13 -7.15
N SER A 349 11.76 6.46 -6.32
CA SER A 349 11.97 5.90 -4.99
C SER A 349 12.27 7.04 -4.02
N ASN A 350 11.63 7.01 -2.85
CA ASN A 350 11.72 8.08 -1.86
C ASN A 350 12.31 7.55 -0.54
N PRO A 351 13.64 7.37 -0.45
CA PRO A 351 14.26 6.97 0.81
C PRO A 351 14.05 8.03 1.90
N ILE A 352 13.56 7.57 3.05
CA ILE A 352 13.34 8.38 4.25
C ILE A 352 14.29 7.92 5.34
N ALA A 353 14.97 8.86 5.99
CA ALA A 353 15.74 8.63 7.22
C ALA A 353 15.76 9.91 8.07
N GLY A 354 16.16 9.74 9.32
CA GLY A 354 16.12 10.84 10.28
C GLY A 354 14.70 11.19 10.70
N THR A 355 14.48 11.22 12.00
CA THR A 355 13.17 11.54 12.57
C THR A 355 13.35 12.50 13.73
N CYS A 356 12.58 13.58 13.73
CA CYS A 356 12.47 14.42 14.91
C CYS A 356 10.99 14.78 15.18
N PRO A 357 10.61 15.05 16.44
CA PRO A 357 9.26 15.46 16.76
C PRO A 357 8.90 16.81 16.13
N ARG A 358 7.61 17.09 16.04
CA ARG A 358 7.10 18.42 15.72
C ARG A 358 7.36 19.37 16.88
N GLY A 359 7.64 20.62 16.57
CA GLY A 359 7.73 21.68 17.57
C GLY A 359 6.35 22.22 17.97
N THR A 360 6.25 22.80 19.16
CA THR A 360 5.03 23.46 19.66
C THR A 360 4.75 24.80 18.96
N SER A 361 5.67 25.24 18.10
CA SER A 361 5.56 26.44 17.28
C SER A 361 6.33 26.31 15.98
N PRO A 362 6.01 27.12 14.92
CA PRO A 362 6.74 27.13 13.66
C PRO A 362 8.24 27.42 13.81
N VAL A 363 8.64 28.17 14.84
CA VAL A 363 10.04 28.48 15.12
C VAL A 363 10.76 27.26 15.70
N GLU A 364 10.11 26.56 16.60
CA GLU A 364 10.64 25.33 17.20
C GLU A 364 10.72 24.20 16.18
N ASP A 365 9.70 24.04 15.33
CA ASP A 365 9.72 23.12 14.17
C ASP A 365 10.97 23.31 13.31
N ARG A 366 11.28 24.57 12.96
CA ARG A 366 12.48 24.87 12.15
C ARG A 366 13.78 24.62 12.90
N ARG A 367 13.80 24.86 14.21
CA ARG A 367 14.97 24.57 15.06
C ARG A 367 15.25 23.07 15.08
N LEU A 368 14.24 22.25 15.38
CA LEU A 368 14.34 20.78 15.41
C LEU A 368 14.75 20.21 14.05
N ALA A 369 14.14 20.68 12.96
CA ALA A 369 14.52 20.31 11.60
C ALA A 369 15.98 20.68 11.30
N GLY A 370 16.43 21.86 11.72
CA GLY A 370 17.80 22.31 11.54
C GLY A 370 18.82 21.49 12.36
N GLU A 371 18.47 21.06 13.56
CA GLU A 371 19.28 20.18 14.40
C GLU A 371 19.40 18.79 13.78
N MET A 372 18.28 18.19 13.31
CA MET A 372 18.26 16.92 12.59
C MET A 372 19.15 16.97 11.32
N LEU A 373 19.01 18.01 10.50
CA LEU A 373 19.85 18.20 9.30
C LEU A 373 21.32 18.46 9.61
N ALA A 374 21.66 18.95 10.81
CA ALA A 374 23.03 19.19 11.25
C ALA A 374 23.66 17.95 11.90
N ASP A 375 22.86 16.96 12.29
CA ASP A 375 23.36 15.72 12.88
C ASP A 375 24.17 14.92 11.87
N GLY A 376 25.41 14.59 12.23
CA GLY A 376 26.35 13.88 11.34
C GLY A 376 25.95 12.41 11.12
N LYS A 377 25.33 11.75 12.12
CA LYS A 377 24.87 10.36 12.04
C LYS A 377 23.69 10.27 11.09
N GLU A 378 22.64 11.08 11.33
CA GLU A 378 21.42 11.13 10.48
C GLU A 378 21.76 11.40 9.01
N ARG A 379 22.64 12.35 8.75
CA ARG A 379 23.10 12.67 7.39
C ARG A 379 23.87 11.53 6.73
N ALA A 380 24.74 10.84 7.48
CA ALA A 380 25.51 9.72 6.93
C ALA A 380 24.59 8.55 6.59
N GLU A 381 23.64 8.22 7.47
CA GLU A 381 22.63 7.20 7.26
C GLU A 381 21.76 7.53 6.04
N HIS A 382 21.20 8.74 5.99
CA HIS A 382 20.37 9.16 4.86
C HIS A 382 21.14 9.13 3.53
N THR A 383 22.40 9.58 3.50
CA THR A 383 23.24 9.51 2.29
C THR A 383 23.44 8.08 1.82
N MET A 384 23.64 7.14 2.75
CA MET A 384 23.76 5.71 2.43
C MET A 384 22.46 5.16 1.82
N LEU A 385 21.30 5.49 2.37
CA LEU A 385 20.01 5.06 1.83
C LEU A 385 19.72 5.65 0.44
N VAL A 386 20.10 6.91 0.20
CA VAL A 386 20.03 7.52 -1.13
C VAL A 386 20.94 6.79 -2.13
N ASP A 387 22.13 6.39 -1.72
CA ASP A 387 23.05 5.65 -2.60
C ASP A 387 22.53 4.23 -2.90
N LEU A 388 21.90 3.57 -1.92
CA LEU A 388 21.17 2.32 -2.13
C LEU A 388 20.05 2.48 -3.15
N ALA A 389 19.15 3.44 -2.95
CA ALA A 389 18.03 3.71 -3.85
C ALA A 389 18.52 4.04 -5.28
N ARG A 390 19.61 4.81 -5.41
CA ARG A 390 20.25 5.07 -6.71
C ARG A 390 20.77 3.79 -7.37
N ASN A 391 21.36 2.88 -6.59
CA ASN A 391 21.85 1.61 -7.09
C ASN A 391 20.69 0.72 -7.55
N ASP A 392 19.62 0.65 -6.78
CA ASP A 392 18.44 -0.15 -7.10
C ASP A 392 17.73 0.38 -8.36
N VAL A 393 17.41 1.66 -8.42
CA VAL A 393 16.81 2.30 -9.61
C VAL A 393 17.69 2.15 -10.85
N ARG A 394 19.03 2.21 -10.69
CA ARG A 394 19.97 2.08 -11.82
C ARG A 394 19.91 0.73 -12.51
N ARG A 395 19.55 -0.35 -11.82
CA ARG A 395 19.51 -1.72 -12.37
C ARG A 395 18.56 -1.85 -13.55
N VAL A 396 17.48 -1.06 -13.55
CA VAL A 396 16.39 -1.12 -14.53
C VAL A 396 16.25 0.16 -15.36
N SER A 397 17.11 1.13 -15.12
CA SER A 397 17.03 2.44 -15.79
C SER A 397 17.95 2.53 -17.01
N ALA A 398 17.53 3.32 -17.99
CA ALA A 398 18.35 3.70 -19.13
C ALA A 398 19.65 4.37 -18.66
N PRO A 399 20.80 4.07 -19.29
CA PRO A 399 22.09 4.61 -18.90
C PRO A 399 22.09 6.14 -18.83
N GLY A 400 22.44 6.70 -17.66
CA GLY A 400 22.54 8.13 -17.44
C GLY A 400 21.20 8.85 -17.13
N SER A 401 20.09 8.12 -16.99
CA SER A 401 18.78 8.69 -16.62
C SER A 401 18.61 8.88 -15.12
N VAL A 402 19.34 8.14 -14.27
CA VAL A 402 19.20 8.20 -12.81
C VAL A 402 19.59 9.58 -12.28
N ARG A 403 18.71 10.17 -11.48
CA ARG A 403 18.85 11.49 -10.85
C ARG A 403 18.50 11.41 -9.37
N VAL A 404 19.12 12.28 -8.58
CA VAL A 404 18.61 12.68 -7.26
C VAL A 404 18.01 14.06 -7.47
N GLU A 405 16.69 14.13 -7.58
CA GLU A 405 15.99 15.39 -7.89
C GLU A 405 15.87 16.26 -6.65
N GLU A 406 15.60 15.63 -5.51
CA GLU A 406 15.52 16.28 -4.21
C GLU A 406 16.45 15.57 -3.24
N PHE A 407 17.22 16.32 -2.46
CA PHE A 407 18.20 15.76 -1.54
C PHE A 407 18.07 16.38 -0.16
N MET A 408 17.79 15.54 0.85
CA MET A 408 17.63 15.94 2.25
C MET A 408 16.55 17.02 2.49
N ASN A 409 15.41 16.88 1.86
CA ASN A 409 14.25 17.71 2.16
C ASN A 409 13.63 17.32 3.49
N VAL A 410 13.12 18.31 4.23
CA VAL A 410 12.39 18.05 5.48
C VAL A 410 10.91 17.97 5.19
N LEU A 411 10.35 16.77 5.35
CA LEU A 411 8.91 16.55 5.31
C LEU A 411 8.32 16.66 6.71
N LYS A 412 7.14 17.29 6.78
CA LYS A 412 6.42 17.51 8.03
C LYS A 412 5.12 16.70 8.02
N TYR A 413 5.03 15.80 8.98
CA TYR A 413 3.82 15.05 9.26
C TYR A 413 3.11 15.61 10.50
N SER A 414 2.02 14.99 10.92
CA SER A 414 1.25 15.44 12.08
C SER A 414 2.09 15.52 13.36
N HIS A 415 2.90 14.50 13.66
CA HIS A 415 3.62 14.35 14.92
C HIS A 415 5.15 14.38 14.77
N VAL A 416 5.67 14.11 13.57
CA VAL A 416 7.11 14.01 13.30
C VAL A 416 7.51 14.78 12.04
N GLN A 417 8.82 15.02 11.91
CA GLN A 417 9.48 15.51 10.69
C GLN A 417 10.52 14.47 10.27
N HIS A 418 10.66 14.24 8.97
CA HIS A 418 11.65 13.32 8.40
C HIS A 418 12.53 14.00 7.36
N ILE A 419 13.71 13.44 7.13
CA ILE A 419 14.55 13.76 5.98
C ILE A 419 14.17 12.81 4.85
N GLU A 420 13.77 13.35 3.69
CA GLU A 420 13.45 12.60 2.48
C GLU A 420 14.34 13.04 1.32
N SER A 421 14.64 12.11 0.43
CA SER A 421 15.21 12.40 -0.89
C SER A 421 14.40 11.72 -1.97
N THR A 422 14.45 12.28 -3.19
CA THR A 422 13.76 11.71 -4.37
C THR A 422 14.80 11.22 -5.36
N VAL A 423 14.82 9.92 -5.60
CA VAL A 423 15.63 9.27 -6.62
C VAL A 423 14.73 8.87 -7.78
N THR A 424 15.11 9.26 -9.00
CA THR A 424 14.34 8.95 -10.21
C THR A 424 15.20 8.28 -11.26
N GLY A 425 14.54 7.55 -12.16
CA GLY A 425 15.13 6.94 -13.35
C GLY A 425 14.10 6.85 -14.47
N THR A 426 14.56 6.51 -15.66
CA THR A 426 13.71 6.17 -16.80
C THR A 426 13.92 4.71 -17.14
N LEU A 427 12.85 3.91 -17.24
CA LEU A 427 12.91 2.49 -17.58
C LEU A 427 13.72 2.25 -18.85
N ALA A 428 14.59 1.25 -18.84
CA ALA A 428 15.44 0.93 -19.97
C ALA A 428 14.62 0.29 -21.10
N GLY A 429 14.88 0.71 -22.36
CA GLY A 429 14.21 0.14 -23.54
C GLY A 429 12.75 0.62 -23.74
N SER A 430 12.26 1.50 -22.91
CA SER A 430 10.98 2.18 -23.09
C SER A 430 11.11 3.23 -24.20
N GLU A 431 11.01 2.85 -25.46
CA GLU A 431 10.78 3.80 -26.54
C GLU A 431 9.28 4.14 -26.58
N ASN A 432 8.91 5.26 -25.94
CA ASN A 432 7.63 5.94 -26.05
C ASN A 432 6.39 5.04 -26.25
N GLY A 433 5.85 4.49 -25.20
CA GLY A 433 4.43 4.20 -25.00
C GLY A 433 3.58 3.48 -26.05
N ALA A 434 4.14 2.91 -27.09
CA ALA A 434 3.39 2.43 -28.23
C ALA A 434 3.99 1.19 -28.90
N ASN A 435 4.08 0.06 -28.20
CA ASN A 435 4.16 -1.22 -28.92
C ASN A 435 3.50 -2.34 -28.10
N ALA A 436 2.18 -2.35 -28.11
CA ALA A 436 1.42 -3.56 -27.89
C ALA A 436 1.66 -4.49 -29.10
N GLY A 437 2.48 -5.54 -28.94
CA GLY A 437 2.68 -6.53 -29.98
C GLY A 437 4.07 -7.12 -30.14
N THR A 438 5.06 -6.69 -29.34
CA THR A 438 6.44 -7.25 -29.41
C THR A 438 6.62 -8.42 -28.44
N THR A 439 7.38 -9.44 -28.88
CA THR A 439 7.72 -10.62 -28.08
C THR A 439 8.54 -10.25 -26.84
N ALA A 440 8.47 -11.04 -25.78
CA ALA A 440 9.11 -10.79 -24.48
C ALA A 440 10.62 -10.45 -24.55
N SER A 441 11.33 -10.86 -25.61
CA SER A 441 12.75 -10.58 -25.85
C SER A 441 13.03 -9.17 -26.38
N GLU A 442 12.00 -8.42 -26.81
CA GLU A 442 12.13 -7.06 -27.37
C GLU A 442 11.46 -6.01 -26.47
N LYS A 443 10.82 -6.43 -25.37
CA LYS A 443 10.24 -5.53 -24.38
C LYS A 443 11.35 -4.94 -23.50
N GLY A 444 11.35 -3.61 -23.33
CA GLY A 444 12.12 -2.93 -22.29
C GLY A 444 11.69 -3.34 -20.88
N ALA A 445 12.40 -2.83 -19.88
CA ALA A 445 12.04 -3.01 -18.47
C ALA A 445 10.65 -2.43 -18.19
N ASP A 446 9.91 -3.06 -17.29
CA ASP A 446 8.56 -2.66 -16.88
C ASP A 446 8.45 -2.42 -15.36
N ALA A 447 7.22 -2.23 -14.87
CA ALA A 447 6.95 -1.97 -13.45
C ALA A 447 7.31 -3.18 -12.55
N PHE A 448 7.20 -4.42 -13.03
CA PHE A 448 7.64 -5.61 -12.28
C PHE A 448 9.15 -5.64 -12.12
N ASP A 449 9.89 -5.27 -13.16
CA ASP A 449 11.35 -5.15 -13.09
C ASP A 449 11.79 -4.03 -12.13
N ALA A 450 11.06 -2.91 -12.12
CA ALA A 450 11.29 -1.82 -11.18
C ALA A 450 11.06 -2.27 -9.73
N THR A 451 9.98 -3.02 -9.48
CA THR A 451 9.69 -3.61 -8.16
C THR A 451 10.80 -4.59 -7.76
N ARG A 452 11.20 -5.52 -8.62
CA ARG A 452 12.32 -6.48 -8.35
C ARG A 452 13.60 -5.75 -7.97
N ALA A 453 13.95 -4.69 -8.68
CA ALA A 453 15.18 -3.96 -8.43
C ALA A 453 15.20 -3.22 -7.09
N THR A 454 14.06 -2.69 -6.66
CA THR A 454 13.94 -1.92 -5.42
C THR A 454 13.60 -2.77 -4.20
N PHE A 455 13.01 -3.95 -4.41
CA PHE A 455 12.58 -4.87 -3.35
C PHE A 455 13.73 -5.75 -2.82
N PRO A 456 13.78 -6.03 -1.52
CA PRO A 456 13.12 -5.26 -0.48
C PRO A 456 13.83 -3.92 -0.27
N ALA A 457 13.15 -2.99 0.41
CA ALA A 457 13.74 -1.67 0.67
C ALA A 457 15.01 -1.76 1.51
N GLY A 458 16.02 -0.97 1.17
CA GLY A 458 17.27 -0.90 1.95
C GLY A 458 17.07 -0.38 3.37
N THR A 459 16.04 0.42 3.59
CA THR A 459 15.60 0.91 4.91
C THR A 459 15.07 -0.19 5.82
N LEU A 460 14.71 -1.37 5.26
CA LEU A 460 14.22 -2.54 5.99
C LEU A 460 15.21 -3.71 6.03
N THR A 461 16.32 -3.61 5.32
CA THR A 461 17.36 -4.66 5.27
C THR A 461 18.70 -4.18 5.75
N GLY A 462 19.29 -3.24 5.07
CA GLY A 462 20.63 -2.72 5.36
C GLY A 462 21.55 -2.71 4.13
N ALA A 463 22.84 -2.55 4.34
CA ALA A 463 23.83 -2.40 3.28
C ALA A 463 25.15 -3.13 3.63
N PRO A 464 25.69 -3.96 2.71
CA PRO A 464 25.14 -4.44 1.42
C PRO A 464 23.89 -5.29 1.57
N LYS A 465 22.90 -5.11 0.65
CA LYS A 465 21.53 -5.65 0.77
C LYS A 465 21.49 -7.17 1.01
N VAL A 466 22.12 -7.98 0.16
CA VAL A 466 22.08 -9.45 0.27
C VAL A 466 22.73 -9.92 1.57
N ARG A 467 23.92 -9.41 1.92
CA ARG A 467 24.58 -9.80 3.18
C ARG A 467 23.78 -9.41 4.42
N ALA A 468 23.12 -8.25 4.39
CA ALA A 468 22.22 -7.85 5.46
C ALA A 468 21.03 -8.81 5.60
N MET A 469 20.45 -9.27 4.49
CA MET A 469 19.36 -10.26 4.51
C MET A 469 19.80 -11.63 5.03
N GLU A 470 21.01 -12.10 4.70
CA GLU A 470 21.58 -13.33 5.31
C GLU A 470 21.68 -13.21 6.84
N ILE A 471 22.16 -12.06 7.34
CA ILE A 471 22.29 -11.81 8.78
C ILE A 471 20.89 -11.71 9.45
N ILE A 472 19.92 -11.12 8.78
CA ILE A 472 18.54 -11.08 9.25
C ILE A 472 17.98 -12.50 9.42
N ASP A 473 18.18 -13.36 8.43
CA ASP A 473 17.76 -14.77 8.47
C ASP A 473 18.43 -15.53 9.62
N GLU A 474 19.73 -15.29 9.86
CA GLU A 474 20.47 -15.92 10.96
C GLU A 474 19.96 -15.49 12.36
N LEU A 475 19.45 -14.25 12.51
CA LEU A 475 19.16 -13.65 13.81
C LEU A 475 17.67 -13.53 14.15
N GLU A 476 16.79 -13.44 13.17
CA GLU A 476 15.35 -13.40 13.40
C GLU A 476 14.76 -14.82 13.41
N THR A 477 14.12 -15.19 14.49
CA THR A 477 13.60 -16.56 14.69
C THR A 477 12.21 -16.78 14.09
N VAL A 478 11.53 -15.70 13.70
CA VAL A 478 10.17 -15.71 13.14
C VAL A 478 10.20 -15.04 11.78
N PRO A 479 9.68 -15.67 10.71
CA PRO A 479 9.56 -15.07 9.39
C PRO A 479 8.91 -13.68 9.44
N ARG A 480 9.30 -12.79 8.55
CA ARG A 480 8.77 -11.42 8.53
C ARG A 480 7.36 -11.32 7.98
N GLY A 481 6.95 -12.29 7.16
CA GLY A 481 5.69 -12.25 6.45
C GLY A 481 5.58 -10.99 5.59
N VAL A 482 4.52 -10.23 5.76
CA VAL A 482 4.32 -8.99 4.99
C VAL A 482 5.18 -7.81 5.46
N TYR A 483 5.70 -7.82 6.69
CA TYR A 483 6.50 -6.72 7.24
C TYR A 483 7.80 -6.51 6.46
N GLY A 484 8.04 -5.29 5.99
CA GLY A 484 9.18 -4.96 5.14
C GLY A 484 8.98 -5.33 3.67
N GLY A 485 7.83 -5.89 3.33
CA GLY A 485 7.39 -6.14 1.97
C GLY A 485 6.77 -4.90 1.32
N GLY A 486 5.90 -5.09 0.33
CA GLY A 486 5.22 -4.03 -0.41
C GLY A 486 3.70 -4.22 -0.44
N VAL A 487 2.94 -3.14 -0.26
CA VAL A 487 1.49 -3.07 -0.53
C VAL A 487 1.26 -2.04 -1.62
N GLY A 488 0.48 -2.40 -2.64
CA GLY A 488 0.24 -1.49 -3.75
C GLY A 488 -0.47 -2.13 -4.93
N TYR A 489 -0.19 -1.61 -6.12
CA TYR A 489 -0.87 -2.04 -7.33
C TYR A 489 0.01 -2.04 -8.57
N TYR A 490 -0.38 -2.88 -9.55
CA TYR A 490 0.01 -2.80 -10.95
C TYR A 490 -1.24 -2.51 -11.78
N SER A 491 -1.25 -1.37 -12.47
CA SER A 491 -2.40 -0.92 -13.25
C SER A 491 -2.34 -1.40 -14.70
N TRP A 492 -3.51 -1.59 -15.32
CA TRP A 492 -3.60 -1.82 -16.78
C TRP A 492 -2.91 -0.75 -17.62
N SER A 493 -2.75 0.49 -17.09
CA SER A 493 -1.98 1.55 -17.75
C SER A 493 -0.48 1.28 -17.84
N GLY A 494 0.05 0.31 -17.07
CA GLY A 494 1.48 0.04 -16.90
C GLY A 494 2.09 0.78 -15.71
N ASP A 495 1.30 1.60 -15.02
CA ASP A 495 1.71 2.27 -13.78
C ASP A 495 1.74 1.30 -12.60
N ALA A 496 2.58 1.59 -11.61
CA ALA A 496 2.62 0.87 -10.34
C ALA A 496 2.93 1.83 -9.19
N ASP A 497 2.38 1.54 -8.01
CA ASP A 497 2.68 2.29 -6.79
C ASP A 497 2.65 1.37 -5.59
N PHE A 498 3.77 1.27 -4.88
CA PHE A 498 3.96 0.39 -3.73
C PHE A 498 4.51 1.15 -2.55
N ALA A 499 3.83 1.02 -1.42
CA ALA A 499 4.34 1.41 -0.11
C ALA A 499 5.13 0.28 0.53
N ILE A 500 6.12 0.60 1.34
CA ILE A 500 6.79 -0.36 2.23
C ILE A 500 5.83 -0.73 3.36
N VAL A 501 5.72 -2.03 3.68
CA VAL A 501 4.86 -2.49 4.79
C VAL A 501 5.55 -2.27 6.12
N ILE A 502 5.25 -1.14 6.73
CA ILE A 502 5.65 -0.73 8.08
C ILE A 502 4.49 -0.01 8.77
N ARG A 503 4.52 0.11 10.09
CA ARG A 503 3.42 0.70 10.88
C ARG A 503 2.09 0.03 10.56
N THR A 504 2.11 -1.30 10.54
CA THR A 504 1.05 -2.14 9.99
C THR A 504 0.71 -3.23 10.99
N ALA A 505 -0.58 -3.51 11.13
CA ALA A 505 -1.11 -4.70 11.75
C ALA A 505 -1.52 -5.70 10.67
N THR A 506 -1.08 -6.94 10.80
CA THR A 506 -1.61 -8.08 10.07
C THR A 506 -2.56 -8.82 10.99
N ILE A 507 -3.78 -9.05 10.54
CA ILE A 507 -4.82 -9.76 11.28
C ILE A 507 -5.09 -11.06 10.53
N ALA A 508 -4.92 -12.19 11.22
CA ALA A 508 -5.23 -13.52 10.69
C ALA A 508 -6.17 -14.24 11.65
N HIS A 509 -7.13 -14.99 11.10
CA HIS A 509 -8.06 -15.77 11.91
C HIS A 509 -7.42 -17.09 12.33
N ASP A 510 -7.39 -17.39 13.64
CA ASP A 510 -6.83 -18.63 14.21
C ASP A 510 -7.86 -19.29 15.13
N GLY A 511 -8.65 -20.20 14.58
CA GLY A 511 -9.71 -20.90 15.30
C GLY A 511 -10.90 -19.99 15.64
N ASP A 512 -11.06 -19.63 16.91
CA ASP A 512 -12.15 -18.78 17.40
C ASP A 512 -11.69 -17.33 17.70
N GLU A 513 -10.42 -17.00 17.46
CA GLU A 513 -9.81 -15.71 17.76
C GLU A 513 -9.03 -15.14 16.56
N ASP A 514 -8.86 -13.84 16.54
CA ASP A 514 -7.95 -13.16 15.64
C ASP A 514 -6.56 -13.02 16.27
N VAL A 515 -5.51 -13.20 15.46
CA VAL A 515 -4.13 -12.89 15.80
C VAL A 515 -3.72 -11.60 15.10
N VAL A 516 -3.48 -10.57 15.88
CA VAL A 516 -3.03 -9.26 15.41
C VAL A 516 -1.52 -9.18 15.59
N SER A 517 -0.76 -9.25 14.50
CA SER A 517 0.69 -9.16 14.50
C SER A 517 1.15 -7.75 14.10
N ILE A 518 2.00 -7.14 14.94
CA ILE A 518 2.61 -5.83 14.70
C ILE A 518 4.12 -6.02 14.78
N ARG A 519 4.84 -5.60 13.75
CA ARG A 519 6.29 -5.73 13.70
C ARG A 519 6.98 -4.38 13.49
N ALA A 520 8.11 -4.19 14.13
CA ALA A 520 8.99 -3.04 13.92
C ALA A 520 10.46 -3.44 14.05
N GLY A 521 11.33 -2.73 13.34
CA GLY A 521 12.78 -2.92 13.38
C GLY A 521 13.54 -1.62 13.54
N ALA A 522 14.80 -1.74 13.96
CA ALA A 522 15.73 -0.64 14.08
C ALA A 522 16.98 -0.88 13.22
N GLY A 523 17.55 0.21 12.70
CA GLY A 523 18.77 0.19 11.89
C GLY A 523 20.02 0.16 12.78
N ILE A 524 20.71 -0.98 12.80
CA ILE A 524 21.86 -1.23 13.66
C ILE A 524 23.15 -0.85 12.96
N VAL A 525 23.90 0.05 13.59
CA VAL A 525 25.22 0.54 13.18
C VAL A 525 26.25 0.34 14.31
N ALA A 526 27.50 0.68 14.05
CA ALA A 526 28.59 0.48 15.02
C ALA A 526 28.34 1.12 16.41
N ASP A 527 27.68 2.27 16.43
CA ASP A 527 27.42 3.03 17.66
C ASP A 527 26.04 2.71 18.30
N SER A 528 25.25 1.82 17.72
CA SER A 528 23.93 1.43 18.25
C SER A 528 24.03 0.87 19.68
N ASP A 529 23.09 1.25 20.53
CA ASP A 529 22.94 0.75 21.89
C ASP A 529 21.72 -0.20 21.97
N PRO A 530 21.89 -1.45 22.43
CA PRO A 530 20.81 -2.45 22.37
C PRO A 530 19.52 -2.06 23.09
N GLU A 531 19.61 -1.34 24.22
CA GLU A 531 18.45 -0.87 24.97
C GLU A 531 17.73 0.25 24.21
N SER A 532 18.48 1.19 23.66
CA SER A 532 17.93 2.29 22.85
C SER A 532 17.25 1.79 21.58
N GLU A 533 17.85 0.80 20.90
CA GLU A 533 17.26 0.19 19.69
C GLU A 533 15.96 -0.58 20.01
N TYR A 534 15.89 -1.24 21.17
CA TYR A 534 14.65 -1.85 21.63
C TYR A 534 13.56 -0.80 21.86
N GLU A 535 13.89 0.32 22.55
CA GLU A 535 12.97 1.42 22.78
C GLU A 535 12.49 2.06 21.47
N GLU A 536 13.37 2.15 20.45
CA GLU A 536 12.99 2.64 19.12
C GLU A 536 11.95 1.74 18.47
N THR A 537 12.07 0.42 18.58
CA THR A 537 11.05 -0.49 18.05
C THR A 537 9.71 -0.35 18.76
N GLU A 538 9.69 -0.13 20.09
CA GLU A 538 8.46 0.19 20.85
C GLU A 538 7.80 1.46 20.28
N GLN A 539 8.55 2.53 20.12
CA GLN A 539 8.05 3.80 19.58
C GLN A 539 7.49 3.65 18.16
N LYS A 540 8.11 2.78 17.33
CA LYS A 540 7.61 2.53 15.96
C LYS A 540 6.30 1.73 15.93
N MET A 541 6.04 0.89 16.93
CA MET A 541 4.77 0.17 17.10
C MET A 541 3.67 1.05 17.72
N ASP A 542 4.04 2.09 18.48
CA ASP A 542 3.13 2.89 19.31
C ASP A 542 1.93 3.45 18.55
N GLY A 543 2.10 3.88 17.30
CA GLY A 543 1.01 4.41 16.49
C GLY A 543 -0.11 3.39 16.23
N VAL A 544 0.25 2.13 15.97
CA VAL A 544 -0.71 1.04 15.76
C VAL A 544 -1.30 0.58 17.10
N LEU A 545 -0.46 0.45 18.12
CA LEU A 545 -0.90 0.06 19.47
C LEU A 545 -1.88 1.07 20.06
N SER A 546 -1.61 2.37 19.92
CA SER A 546 -2.50 3.43 20.35
C SER A 546 -3.85 3.41 19.61
N ALA A 547 -3.86 3.02 18.31
CA ALA A 547 -5.10 2.84 17.58
C ALA A 547 -5.92 1.65 18.12
N ILE A 548 -5.25 0.55 18.46
CA ILE A 548 -5.88 -0.63 19.07
C ILE A 548 -6.43 -0.27 20.47
N GLU A 549 -5.63 0.36 21.32
CA GLU A 549 -6.06 0.79 22.66
C GLU A 549 -7.28 1.73 22.61
N ARG A 550 -7.34 2.58 21.61
CA ARG A 550 -8.47 3.49 21.43
C ARG A 550 -9.77 2.75 21.15
N ILE A 551 -9.76 1.75 20.30
CA ILE A 551 -10.98 0.98 19.98
C ILE A 551 -11.37 0.03 21.10
N GLU A 552 -10.46 -0.40 21.97
CA GLU A 552 -10.79 -1.07 23.22
C GLU A 552 -11.54 -0.11 24.19
N ALA A 553 -11.03 1.12 24.38
CA ALA A 553 -11.63 2.10 25.27
C ALA A 553 -13.00 2.57 24.78
N ASP A 554 -13.18 2.75 23.49
CA ASP A 554 -14.44 3.17 22.90
C ASP A 554 -15.54 2.09 23.08
N ARG A 555 -15.18 0.80 22.98
CA ARG A 555 -16.12 -0.30 23.23
C ARG A 555 -16.57 -0.38 24.69
N ASP A 556 -15.66 -0.27 25.62
CA ASP A 556 -15.97 -0.25 27.06
C ASP A 556 -16.91 0.93 27.40
N GLY A 557 -16.71 2.09 26.77
CA GLY A 557 -17.59 3.25 26.92
C GLY A 557 -18.99 3.07 26.33
N ALA A 558 -19.12 2.29 25.25
CA ALA A 558 -20.40 2.00 24.60
C ALA A 558 -21.21 0.94 25.36
N GLU A 559 -20.57 -0.06 25.96
CA GLU A 559 -21.24 -1.06 26.81
C GLU A 559 -21.80 -0.44 28.09
N ASP A 560 -21.05 0.43 28.76
CA ASP A 560 -21.54 1.19 29.93
C ASP A 560 -22.73 2.11 29.59
N ALA A 561 -22.77 2.67 28.39
CA ALA A 561 -23.89 3.51 27.92
C ALA A 561 -25.13 2.67 27.57
N SER A 562 -24.97 1.41 27.14
CA SER A 562 -26.05 0.50 26.78
C SER A 562 -26.69 -0.17 28.00
N GLU A 563 -25.91 -0.44 29.07
CA GLU A 563 -26.42 -0.99 30.33
C GLU A 563 -27.12 0.07 31.20
N GLY A 564 -26.81 1.36 31.02
CA GLY A 564 -27.45 2.48 31.75
C GLY A 564 -28.87 2.86 31.31
N GLY A 565 -29.41 2.22 30.26
CA GLY A 565 -30.66 2.59 29.58
C GLY A 565 -31.96 1.94 30.10
N THR A 566 -31.95 1.07 31.12
CA THR A 566 -33.14 0.36 31.59
C THR A 566 -33.40 0.51 33.11
N GLU A 567 -33.46 1.71 33.61
CA GLU A 567 -34.21 1.99 34.87
C GLU A 567 -35.22 3.10 34.62
N SER A 568 -36.46 2.69 34.45
CA SER A 568 -37.64 3.54 34.41
C SER A 568 -37.83 4.23 35.75
N ASP A 569 -37.71 5.53 35.79
CA ASP A 569 -38.09 6.32 36.95
C ASP A 569 -39.51 6.82 36.81
N ASP A 570 -40.34 6.28 37.67
CA ASP A 570 -41.70 6.71 37.95
C ASP A 570 -41.68 7.38 39.35
N ARG A 571 -41.38 8.68 39.41
CA ARG A 571 -41.78 9.53 40.57
C ARG A 571 -41.84 11.00 40.19
N ALA A 572 -43.06 11.44 40.29
CA ALA A 572 -43.50 12.82 40.13
C ALA A 572 -43.11 13.74 41.31
N THR A 573 -43.04 15.03 40.95
CA THR A 573 -43.44 16.27 41.69
C THR A 573 -42.53 16.82 42.79
N GLU A 574 -42.23 18.05 42.60
CA GLU A 574 -42.46 19.31 43.28
C GLU A 574 -41.23 20.17 43.64
N SER A 575 -41.30 21.35 43.07
CA SER A 575 -40.97 22.66 43.63
C SER A 575 -39.53 23.07 43.97
N GLY A 576 -39.17 24.25 43.45
CA GLY A 576 -38.30 25.19 44.14
C GLY A 576 -37.45 26.09 43.25
N GLN A 577 -37.94 27.25 42.97
CA GLN A 577 -37.29 28.42 42.38
C GLN A 577 -36.08 28.94 43.18
N GLN A 578 -35.24 29.70 42.45
CA GLN A 578 -34.31 30.78 42.85
C GLN A 578 -32.82 30.38 42.91
N ALA A 579 -31.95 31.07 42.31
CA ALA A 579 -31.61 32.40 41.91
C ALA A 579 -30.13 32.44 41.52
N ALA A 580 -29.89 33.05 40.44
CA ALA A 580 -28.83 33.96 39.97
C ALA A 580 -27.54 34.17 40.79
N SER A 581 -26.48 34.29 40.07
CA SER A 581 -25.47 35.36 39.89
C SER A 581 -24.03 34.84 39.97
N GLU A 582 -23.30 35.07 38.83
CA GLU A 582 -22.16 36.01 38.70
C GLU A 582 -20.88 35.65 39.48
N GLU A 583 -19.82 35.48 38.80
CA GLU A 583 -18.57 36.26 38.65
C GLU A 583 -17.46 35.36 38.05
N VAL A 584 -16.97 35.61 36.82
CA VAL A 584 -15.98 36.59 36.36
C VAL A 584 -14.55 36.41 36.96
N LEU A 585 -13.61 36.09 36.08
CA LEU A 585 -12.18 36.45 36.04
C LEU A 585 -11.23 35.95 37.15
N ARG A 586 -10.36 35.00 36.75
CA ARG A 586 -8.91 35.32 36.71
C ARG A 586 -8.16 34.31 35.89
#